data_b94406853cf5685f2a17f40895762b8e
#
_entry.id   b94406853cf5685f2a17f40895762b8e
#
_cell.length_a   1.000
_cell.length_b   1.000
_cell.length_c   1.000
_cell.angle_alpha   90.00
_cell.angle_beta   90.00
_cell.angle_gamma   90.00
#
_symmetry.space_group_name_H-M   'P 1'
#
loop_
_entity.id
_entity.type
_entity.pdbx_description
1 polymer ?
#
loop_
_entity_poly.entity_id
_entity_poly.type
_entity_poly.pdbx_seq_one_letter_code
_entity_poly.pdbx_strand_id
1 'polypeptide(L)'
;RNNLHWDLASHPMNDSTDSAHPANLEGCNTGACPYLSFAKTLHRELGYPIGLIQSSLGGSPLSQWNPEEDGSLYRSMMETLRSQGGQVTGVLWYQGCTDAENGQANSYFSRFAQTVSAFRNEMGAEIPWLTIQLNRRLAYEDGLPFDEGWGTIREAQRQAARKIPGIS
;
A
#
# COMPACT_ATOMS: atom_id res chain seq x y z
N ARG A 1 3.36 -13.59 -7.13
CA ARG A 1 4.10 -13.07 -8.29
C ARG A 1 3.22 -12.15 -9.11
N ASN A 2 3.79 -11.12 -9.71
CA ASN A 2 3.04 -10.14 -10.51
C ASN A 2 2.86 -10.56 -11.98
N ASN A 3 2.75 -11.86 -12.22
CA ASN A 3 2.55 -12.45 -13.55
C ASN A 3 1.08 -12.66 -13.93
N LEU A 4 0.16 -12.04 -13.18
CA LEU A 4 -1.30 -12.11 -13.36
C LEU A 4 -1.92 -13.52 -13.21
N HIS A 5 -1.19 -14.46 -12.62
CA HIS A 5 -1.69 -15.79 -12.30
C HIS A 5 -1.80 -15.99 -10.80
N TRP A 6 -2.88 -16.67 -10.38
CA TRP A 6 -3.03 -17.12 -9.00
C TRP A 6 -2.08 -18.26 -8.71
N ASP A 7 -1.39 -18.16 -7.58
CA ASP A 7 -0.49 -19.20 -7.10
C ASP A 7 -0.58 -19.28 -5.56
N LEU A 8 -0.03 -20.35 -4.99
CA LEU A 8 0.04 -20.47 -3.54
C LEU A 8 0.96 -19.38 -2.97
N ALA A 9 0.40 -18.59 -2.05
CA ALA A 9 1.13 -17.47 -1.47
C ALA A 9 2.37 -17.93 -0.69
N SER A 10 3.53 -17.39 -1.04
CA SER A 10 4.82 -17.64 -0.40
C SER A 10 5.67 -16.37 -0.43
N HIS A 11 6.69 -16.27 0.42
CA HIS A 11 7.70 -15.23 0.29
C HIS A 11 8.70 -15.52 -0.83
N PRO A 12 9.23 -14.50 -1.51
CA PRO A 12 8.82 -13.10 -1.47
C PRO A 12 7.49 -12.88 -2.20
N MET A 13 6.56 -12.15 -1.58
CA MET A 13 5.28 -11.82 -2.24
C MET A 13 5.40 -10.70 -3.27
N ASN A 14 6.35 -9.79 -3.07
CA ASN A 14 6.61 -8.65 -3.95
C ASN A 14 7.63 -8.96 -5.07
N ASP A 15 7.74 -10.22 -5.48
CA ASP A 15 8.52 -10.58 -6.65
C ASP A 15 7.85 -10.06 -7.92
N SER A 16 8.40 -8.97 -8.45
CA SER A 16 7.90 -8.27 -9.64
C SER A 16 8.69 -8.60 -10.91
N THR A 17 9.56 -9.61 -10.87
CA THR A 17 10.44 -9.99 -11.98
C THR A 17 9.68 -10.22 -13.29
N ASP A 18 8.48 -10.79 -13.21
CA ASP A 18 7.60 -11.06 -14.34
C ASP A 18 6.41 -10.09 -14.43
N SER A 19 6.54 -8.89 -13.85
CA SER A 19 5.44 -7.91 -13.88
C SER A 19 5.14 -7.47 -15.31
N ALA A 20 3.86 -7.50 -15.66
CA ALA A 20 3.37 -6.97 -16.94
C ALA A 20 3.46 -5.43 -17.02
N HIS A 21 3.62 -4.76 -15.88
CA HIS A 21 3.67 -3.30 -15.80
C HIS A 21 5.07 -2.82 -15.43
N PRO A 22 5.74 -2.06 -16.32
CA PRO A 22 7.06 -1.49 -16.04
C PRO A 22 7.10 -0.65 -14.75
N ALA A 23 6.02 0.02 -14.40
CA ALA A 23 5.91 0.79 -13.17
C ALA A 23 6.07 -0.04 -11.89
N ASN A 24 5.81 -1.34 -11.95
CA ASN A 24 5.91 -2.28 -10.82
C ASN A 24 7.20 -3.09 -10.83
N LEU A 25 8.13 -2.83 -11.74
CA LEU A 25 9.40 -3.55 -11.78
C LEU A 25 10.30 -3.08 -10.63
N GLU A 26 10.47 -3.92 -9.64
CA GLU A 26 11.39 -3.73 -8.54
C GLU A 26 12.64 -4.58 -8.77
N GLY A 27 13.76 -3.92 -9.01
CA GLY A 27 15.01 -4.60 -9.40
C GLY A 27 15.77 -5.25 -8.25
N CYS A 28 15.32 -5.08 -7.00
CA CYS A 28 16.02 -5.60 -5.83
C CYS A 28 15.12 -5.62 -4.58
N ASN A 29 15.64 -6.24 -3.51
CA ASN A 29 15.06 -6.19 -2.16
C ASN A 29 13.68 -6.87 -1.99
N THR A 30 13.45 -7.95 -2.71
CA THR A 30 12.34 -8.84 -2.38
C THR A 30 12.54 -9.42 -0.97
N GLY A 31 11.49 -9.44 -0.18
CA GLY A 31 11.59 -9.87 1.21
C GLY A 31 10.29 -10.38 1.80
N ALA A 32 10.31 -10.60 3.11
CA ALA A 32 9.12 -10.97 3.85
C ALA A 32 8.17 -9.79 4.01
N CYS A 33 6.87 -10.02 3.91
CA CYS A 33 5.85 -9.03 4.22
C CYS A 33 4.85 -9.57 5.26
N PRO A 34 4.18 -8.70 6.02
CA PRO A 34 3.23 -9.11 7.05
C PRO A 34 1.95 -9.71 6.48
N TYR A 35 1.63 -9.45 5.23
CA TYR A 35 0.33 -9.81 4.64
C TYR A 35 0.16 -11.30 4.42
N LEU A 36 1.24 -12.07 4.24
CA LEU A 36 1.14 -13.53 4.20
C LEU A 36 0.69 -14.10 5.54
N SER A 37 1.23 -13.60 6.65
CA SER A 37 0.81 -14.01 8.00
C SER A 37 -0.63 -13.57 8.29
N PHE A 38 -1.02 -12.36 7.87
CA PHE A 38 -2.38 -11.87 7.93
C PHE A 38 -3.35 -12.82 7.20
N ALA A 39 -3.08 -13.17 5.94
CA ALA A 39 -3.93 -14.07 5.16
C ALA A 39 -4.03 -15.47 5.78
N LYS A 40 -2.91 -16.02 6.27
CA LYS A 40 -2.91 -17.32 6.98
C LYS A 40 -3.76 -17.29 8.25
N THR A 41 -3.70 -16.20 9.00
CA THR A 41 -4.52 -16.01 10.20
C THR A 41 -6.00 -15.93 9.83
N LEU A 42 -6.37 -15.10 8.86
CA LEU A 42 -7.75 -15.02 8.40
C LEU A 42 -8.27 -16.35 7.86
N HIS A 43 -7.47 -17.06 7.07
CA HIS A 43 -7.86 -18.38 6.58
C HIS A 43 -8.16 -19.36 7.73
N ARG A 44 -7.33 -19.36 8.75
CA ARG A 44 -7.54 -20.22 9.95
C ARG A 44 -8.82 -19.86 10.70
N GLU A 45 -9.10 -18.56 10.87
CA GLU A 45 -10.25 -18.06 11.65
C GLU A 45 -11.58 -18.17 10.87
N LEU A 46 -11.54 -18.00 9.56
CA LEU A 46 -12.72 -17.92 8.73
C LEU A 46 -13.05 -19.24 7.99
N GLY A 47 -12.06 -20.13 7.85
CA GLY A 47 -12.25 -21.45 7.22
C GLY A 47 -12.38 -21.46 5.69
N TYR A 48 -12.08 -20.32 4.99
CA TYR A 48 -12.09 -20.27 3.52
C TYR A 48 -10.82 -19.61 2.97
N PRO A 49 -10.51 -19.83 1.67
CA PRO A 49 -9.31 -19.27 1.04
C PRO A 49 -9.29 -17.75 1.05
N ILE A 50 -8.12 -17.17 1.32
CA ILE A 50 -7.88 -15.71 1.28
C ILE A 50 -6.99 -15.41 0.09
N GLY A 51 -7.50 -14.65 -0.87
CA GLY A 51 -6.73 -14.14 -2.01
C GLY A 51 -6.02 -12.83 -1.66
N LEU A 52 -4.76 -12.71 -2.07
CA LEU A 52 -4.00 -11.47 -1.97
C LEU A 52 -3.61 -11.02 -3.38
N ILE A 53 -4.10 -9.86 -3.79
CA ILE A 53 -3.68 -9.18 -5.02
C ILE A 53 -2.61 -8.18 -4.62
N GLN A 54 -1.39 -8.41 -5.07
CA GLN A 54 -0.26 -7.57 -4.70
C GLN A 54 -0.07 -6.44 -5.69
N SER A 55 0.08 -5.23 -5.15
CA SER A 55 0.56 -4.05 -5.87
C SER A 55 1.41 -3.25 -4.90
N SER A 56 2.72 -3.28 -5.07
CA SER A 56 3.65 -2.54 -4.22
C SER A 56 4.95 -2.27 -4.96
N LEU A 57 5.57 -1.13 -4.65
CA LEU A 57 6.89 -0.75 -5.15
C LEU A 57 7.65 -0.04 -4.01
N GLY A 58 8.85 -0.52 -3.70
CA GLY A 58 9.72 0.08 -2.70
C GLY A 58 10.14 1.50 -3.09
N GLY A 59 10.21 2.41 -2.11
CA GLY A 59 10.61 3.80 -2.35
C GLY A 59 9.59 4.66 -3.11
N SER A 60 8.37 4.18 -3.35
CA SER A 60 7.37 4.95 -4.09
C SER A 60 6.71 6.03 -3.22
N PRO A 61 6.62 7.29 -3.72
CA PRO A 61 5.88 8.35 -3.05
C PRO A 61 4.36 8.20 -3.28
N LEU A 62 3.56 8.83 -2.43
CA LEU A 62 2.10 8.80 -2.53
C LEU A 62 1.59 9.36 -3.87
N SER A 63 2.32 10.29 -4.51
CA SER A 63 1.96 10.82 -5.83
C SER A 63 1.78 9.76 -6.92
N GLN A 64 2.53 8.67 -6.86
CA GLN A 64 2.38 7.56 -7.81
C GLN A 64 1.13 6.71 -7.53
N TRP A 65 0.60 6.77 -6.32
CA TRP A 65 -0.63 6.07 -5.89
C TRP A 65 -1.87 6.97 -5.89
N ASN A 66 -1.71 8.28 -6.13
CA ASN A 66 -2.82 9.23 -6.23
C ASN A 66 -3.13 9.51 -7.71
N PRO A 67 -4.32 9.12 -8.21
CA PRO A 67 -4.68 9.32 -9.62
C PRO A 67 -4.81 10.79 -10.03
N GLU A 68 -4.98 11.69 -9.06
CA GLU A 68 -5.02 13.15 -9.29
C GLU A 68 -3.62 13.77 -9.47
N GLU A 69 -2.55 12.96 -9.32
CA GLU A 69 -1.16 13.37 -9.48
C GLU A 69 -0.50 12.54 -10.60
N ASP A 70 0.67 11.95 -10.35
CA ASP A 70 1.31 11.02 -11.31
C ASP A 70 0.43 9.78 -11.57
N GLY A 71 -0.05 9.12 -10.51
CA GLY A 71 -0.97 8.00 -10.57
C GLY A 71 -0.49 6.77 -11.34
N SER A 72 0.80 6.67 -11.66
CA SER A 72 1.33 5.55 -12.46
C SER A 72 1.13 4.20 -11.79
N LEU A 73 1.40 4.11 -10.49
CA LEU A 73 1.21 2.88 -9.71
C LEU A 73 -0.27 2.63 -9.40
N TYR A 74 -1.07 3.68 -9.23
CA TYR A 74 -2.52 3.55 -9.08
C TYR A 74 -3.12 2.88 -10.32
N ARG A 75 -2.81 3.37 -11.52
CA ARG A 75 -3.30 2.77 -12.78
C ARG A 75 -2.88 1.31 -12.91
N SER A 76 -1.62 1.01 -12.64
CA SER A 76 -1.11 -0.36 -12.67
C SER A 76 -1.82 -1.27 -11.65
N MET A 77 -2.08 -0.78 -10.44
CA MET A 77 -2.86 -1.48 -9.42
C MET A 77 -4.26 -1.79 -9.92
N MET A 78 -4.96 -0.81 -10.49
CA MET A 78 -6.32 -0.98 -10.99
C MET A 78 -6.40 -1.94 -12.18
N GLU A 79 -5.42 -1.92 -13.08
CA GLU A 79 -5.33 -2.88 -14.18
C GLU A 79 -5.10 -4.30 -13.68
N THR A 80 -4.18 -4.47 -12.72
CA THR A 80 -3.96 -5.75 -12.05
C THR A 80 -5.24 -6.26 -11.37
N LEU A 81 -5.92 -5.40 -10.64
CA LEU A 81 -7.18 -5.74 -9.98
C LEU A 81 -8.26 -6.17 -10.99
N ARG A 82 -8.44 -5.43 -12.08
CA ARG A 82 -9.43 -5.76 -13.12
C ARG A 82 -9.10 -7.10 -13.79
N SER A 83 -7.83 -7.40 -14.02
CA SER A 83 -7.40 -8.69 -14.58
C SER A 83 -7.72 -9.89 -13.68
N GLN A 84 -7.90 -9.65 -12.38
CA GLN A 84 -8.25 -10.66 -11.38
C GLN A 84 -9.75 -10.68 -11.01
N GLY A 85 -10.59 -10.08 -11.83
CA GLY A 85 -12.04 -10.06 -11.64
C GLY A 85 -12.60 -8.76 -11.08
N GLY A 86 -11.75 -7.78 -10.78
CA GLY A 86 -12.17 -6.41 -10.44
C GLY A 86 -12.82 -6.24 -9.07
N GLN A 87 -12.74 -7.23 -8.18
CA GLN A 87 -13.37 -7.16 -6.86
C GLN A 87 -12.39 -7.43 -5.73
N VAL A 88 -12.49 -6.64 -4.67
CA VAL A 88 -11.76 -6.84 -3.41
C VAL A 88 -12.65 -6.54 -2.21
N THR A 89 -12.35 -7.17 -1.09
CA THR A 89 -13.07 -6.97 0.18
C THR A 89 -12.38 -5.98 1.11
N GLY A 90 -11.17 -5.58 0.80
CA GLY A 90 -10.40 -4.61 1.58
C GLY A 90 -9.06 -4.30 0.97
N VAL A 91 -8.43 -3.23 1.43
CA VAL A 91 -7.08 -2.81 1.06
C VAL A 91 -6.18 -2.88 2.29
N LEU A 92 -5.00 -3.47 2.13
CA LEU A 92 -3.93 -3.48 3.12
C LEU A 92 -2.91 -2.43 2.70
N TRP A 93 -2.72 -1.38 3.50
CA TRP A 93 -1.93 -0.22 3.12
C TRP A 93 -0.74 0.01 4.06
N TYR A 94 0.46 0.04 3.48
CA TYR A 94 1.67 0.45 4.17
C TYR A 94 2.50 1.33 3.24
N GLN A 95 2.48 2.64 3.45
CA GLN A 95 3.17 3.62 2.62
C GLN A 95 3.39 4.92 3.45
N GLY A 96 4.35 5.76 3.06
CA GLY A 96 4.60 7.06 3.66
C GLY A 96 6.06 7.35 3.97
N CYS A 97 6.95 6.34 3.94
CA CYS A 97 8.37 6.54 4.23
C CYS A 97 9.00 7.59 3.30
N THR A 98 8.80 7.44 2.00
CA THR A 98 9.33 8.38 1.00
C THR A 98 8.75 9.78 1.18
N ASP A 99 7.45 9.91 1.46
CA ASP A 99 6.81 11.22 1.68
C ASP A 99 7.31 11.89 2.97
N ALA A 100 7.67 11.10 3.99
CA ALA A 100 8.30 11.60 5.21
C ALA A 100 9.69 12.19 4.95
N GLU A 101 10.43 11.63 4.00
CA GLU A 101 11.82 12.03 3.70
C GLU A 101 11.92 13.15 2.66
N ASN A 102 10.98 13.23 1.73
CA ASN A 102 11.02 14.20 0.62
C ASN A 102 10.23 15.49 0.88
N GLY A 103 9.84 15.77 2.12
CA GLY A 103 9.12 17.00 2.51
C GLY A 103 7.63 17.03 2.19
N GLN A 104 7.01 15.90 1.83
CA GLN A 104 5.59 15.82 1.49
C GLN A 104 4.67 15.45 2.67
N ALA A 105 5.23 15.36 3.87
CA ALA A 105 4.51 14.89 5.06
C ALA A 105 3.28 15.75 5.39
N ASN A 106 3.36 17.06 5.26
CA ASN A 106 2.25 17.98 5.62
C ASN A 106 1.00 17.82 4.73
N SER A 107 1.17 17.39 3.50
CA SER A 107 0.07 17.16 2.55
C SER A 107 -0.45 15.71 2.55
N TYR A 108 0.19 14.82 3.29
CA TYR A 108 -0.07 13.39 3.23
C TYR A 108 -1.53 13.04 3.52
N PHE A 109 -2.13 13.61 4.58
CA PHE A 109 -3.52 13.30 4.94
C PHE A 109 -4.51 13.60 3.80
N SER A 110 -4.44 14.79 3.20
CA SER A 110 -5.36 15.18 2.12
C SER A 110 -5.16 14.33 0.86
N ARG A 111 -3.93 14.06 0.49
CA ARG A 111 -3.58 13.24 -0.67
C ARG A 111 -3.97 11.77 -0.47
N PHE A 112 -3.77 11.23 0.71
CA PHE A 112 -4.24 9.89 1.06
C PHE A 112 -5.77 9.79 1.02
N ALA A 113 -6.48 10.78 1.55
CA ALA A 113 -7.93 10.84 1.47
C ALA A 113 -8.44 10.89 0.02
N GLN A 114 -7.75 11.63 -0.87
CA GLN A 114 -8.04 11.64 -2.31
C GLN A 114 -7.84 10.25 -2.93
N THR A 115 -6.74 9.59 -2.63
CA THR A 115 -6.45 8.23 -3.12
C THR A 115 -7.54 7.23 -2.70
N VAL A 116 -7.93 7.25 -1.43
CA VAL A 116 -9.01 6.38 -0.90
C VAL A 116 -10.34 6.69 -1.59
N SER A 117 -10.68 7.98 -1.73
CA SER A 117 -11.92 8.39 -2.39
C SER A 117 -11.97 7.97 -3.85
N ALA A 118 -10.88 8.19 -4.59
CA ALA A 118 -10.78 7.78 -5.99
C ALA A 118 -10.95 6.26 -6.14
N PHE A 119 -10.27 5.48 -5.30
CA PHE A 119 -10.39 4.03 -5.31
C PHE A 119 -11.83 3.56 -5.04
N ARG A 120 -12.47 4.09 -4.00
CA ARG A 120 -13.86 3.74 -3.66
C ARG A 120 -14.85 4.13 -4.77
N ASN A 121 -14.67 5.31 -5.36
CA ASN A 121 -15.49 5.75 -6.49
C ASN A 121 -15.36 4.79 -7.68
N GLU A 122 -14.15 4.37 -8.00
CA GLU A 122 -13.89 3.45 -9.11
C GLU A 122 -14.40 2.03 -8.83
N MET A 123 -14.34 1.59 -7.57
CA MET A 123 -14.91 0.31 -7.12
C MET A 123 -16.44 0.35 -6.97
N GLY A 124 -17.05 1.52 -6.91
CA GLY A 124 -18.48 1.69 -6.63
C GLY A 124 -18.89 1.19 -5.24
N ALA A 125 -17.97 1.16 -4.27
CA ALA A 125 -18.20 0.60 -2.94
C ALA A 125 -17.28 1.22 -1.87
N GLU A 126 -17.77 1.27 -0.65
CA GLU A 126 -17.02 1.72 0.54
C GLU A 126 -16.05 0.64 1.03
N ILE A 127 -15.05 0.35 0.21
CA ILE A 127 -14.02 -0.66 0.52
C ILE A 127 -13.25 -0.24 1.78
N PRO A 128 -13.14 -1.11 2.80
CA PRO A 128 -12.35 -0.82 3.99
C PRO A 128 -10.84 -0.85 3.71
N TRP A 129 -10.11 0.02 4.41
CA TRP A 129 -8.65 0.09 4.35
C TRP A 129 -8.06 -0.20 5.73
N LEU A 130 -7.20 -1.19 5.81
CA LEU A 130 -6.38 -1.48 6.97
C LEU A 130 -5.00 -0.84 6.76
N THR A 131 -4.71 0.21 7.52
CA THR A 131 -3.45 0.93 7.42
C THR A 131 -2.47 0.46 8.49
N ILE A 132 -1.23 0.23 8.08
CA ILE A 132 -0.15 0.02 9.03
C ILE A 132 0.54 1.36 9.25
N GLN A 133 0.50 1.86 10.48
CA GLN A 133 1.17 3.10 10.85
C GLN A 133 2.68 2.95 10.70
N LEU A 134 3.33 3.97 10.13
CA LEU A 134 4.79 3.99 10.04
C LEU A 134 5.44 3.83 11.42
N ASN A 135 6.53 3.09 11.45
CA ASN A 135 7.41 3.08 12.61
C ASN A 135 8.19 4.42 12.69
N ARG A 136 8.89 4.68 13.77
CA ARG A 136 9.85 5.78 13.82
C ARG A 136 11.04 5.45 12.93
N ARG A 137 11.65 6.48 12.35
CA ARG A 137 12.90 6.32 11.64
C ARG A 137 13.98 5.76 12.59
N LEU A 138 14.66 4.73 12.16
CA LEU A 138 15.89 4.32 12.82
C LEU A 138 16.98 5.32 12.41
N ALA A 139 17.68 5.93 13.37
CA ALA A 139 18.78 6.82 13.08
C ALA A 139 19.87 6.03 12.32
N TYR A 140 20.08 6.38 11.07
CA TYR A 140 21.32 6.01 10.38
C TYR A 140 22.43 6.98 10.82
N GLU A 141 23.66 6.55 10.71
CA GLU A 141 24.93 7.01 11.28
C GLU A 141 25.21 8.52 11.35
N ASP A 142 24.41 9.38 10.74
CA ASP A 142 24.66 10.82 10.63
C ASP A 142 24.14 11.66 11.81
N GLY A 143 23.64 11.03 12.86
CA GLY A 143 23.22 11.73 14.09
C GLY A 143 22.09 12.76 13.89
N LEU A 144 21.39 12.74 12.76
CA LEU A 144 20.34 13.68 12.46
C LEU A 144 19.01 13.22 13.11
N PRO A 145 18.45 14.02 14.02
CA PRO A 145 17.18 13.74 14.65
C PRO A 145 16.03 14.13 13.72
N PHE A 146 15.88 13.48 12.56
CA PHE A 146 14.77 13.80 11.68
C PHE A 146 13.66 12.75 11.76
N ASP A 147 12.89 12.85 12.84
CA ASP A 147 11.60 12.14 12.98
C ASP A 147 10.40 13.06 12.69
N GLU A 148 10.62 14.34 12.31
CA GLU A 148 9.52 15.30 12.14
C GLU A 148 8.58 14.89 10.99
N GLY A 149 9.11 14.60 9.81
CA GLY A 149 8.32 14.10 8.68
C GLY A 149 7.64 12.78 9.00
N TRP A 150 8.32 11.85 9.65
CA TRP A 150 7.78 10.57 10.08
C TRP A 150 6.70 10.73 11.14
N GLY A 151 6.90 11.64 12.10
CA GLY A 151 5.91 12.01 13.11
C GLY A 151 4.65 12.58 12.47
N THR A 152 4.81 13.46 11.50
CA THR A 152 3.71 14.06 10.75
C THR A 152 2.92 13.04 9.96
N ILE A 153 3.58 12.10 9.25
CA ILE A 153 2.90 11.01 8.54
C ILE A 153 2.14 10.10 9.52
N ARG A 154 2.76 9.70 10.63
CA ARG A 154 2.09 8.87 11.65
C ARG A 154 0.82 9.54 12.19
N GLU A 155 0.89 10.85 12.44
CA GLU A 155 -0.27 11.62 12.86
C GLU A 155 -1.34 11.69 11.77
N ALA A 156 -0.96 11.88 10.52
CA ALA A 156 -1.88 11.85 9.38
C ALA A 156 -2.58 10.50 9.24
N GLN A 157 -1.85 9.38 9.39
CA GLN A 157 -2.41 8.03 9.38
C GLN A 157 -3.37 7.80 10.54
N ARG A 158 -3.01 8.24 11.76
CA ARG A 158 -3.91 8.19 12.93
C ARG A 158 -5.18 9.03 12.72
N GLN A 159 -5.05 10.20 12.09
CA GLN A 159 -6.21 11.04 11.76
C GLN A 159 -7.08 10.39 10.67
N ALA A 160 -6.50 9.75 9.68
CA ALA A 160 -7.25 9.04 8.65
C ALA A 160 -8.15 7.95 9.25
N ALA A 161 -7.62 7.14 10.16
CA ALA A 161 -8.40 6.13 10.87
C ALA A 161 -9.55 6.70 11.73
N ARG A 162 -9.48 7.98 12.12
CA ARG A 162 -10.53 8.63 12.91
C ARG A 162 -11.55 9.41 12.08
N LYS A 163 -11.12 9.95 10.94
CA LYS A 163 -11.90 10.93 10.16
C LYS A 163 -12.47 10.37 8.87
N ILE A 164 -11.88 9.31 8.34
CA ILE A 164 -12.33 8.70 7.08
C ILE A 164 -13.03 7.37 7.43
N PRO A 165 -14.33 7.24 7.18
CA PRO A 165 -15.07 6.00 7.46
C PRO A 165 -14.40 4.79 6.82
N GLY A 166 -14.37 3.65 7.54
CA GLY A 166 -13.82 2.40 7.04
C GLY A 166 -12.29 2.37 6.88
N ILE A 167 -11.57 3.31 7.47
CA ILE A 167 -10.11 3.22 7.65
C ILE A 167 -9.80 2.84 9.10
N SER A 168 -8.86 1.90 9.28
CA SER A 168 -8.37 1.44 10.59
C SER A 168 -6.86 1.25 10.56
#